data_ba7b08865c7ed42d5827c5b4e1f156a6
#
_entry.id   ba7b08865c7ed42d5827c5b4e1f156a6
#
_cell.length_a   1.000
_cell.length_b   1.000
_cell.length_c   1.000
_cell.angle_alpha   90.00
_cell.angle_beta   90.00
_cell.angle_gamma   90.00
#
_symmetry.space_group_name_H-M   'P 1'
#
loop_
_entity.id
_entity.type
_entity.pdbx_description
1 polymer ?
#
loop_
_entity_poly.entity_id
_entity_poly.type
_entity_poly.pdbx_seq_one_letter_code
_entity_poly.pdbx_strand_id
1 'polypeptide(L)'
;MQKEFPEIEFNQDYSLGVVQSLKGKILLGHVEEMYPKVYKKMYLEGVLMPYIEPKIMKQLDLESKYRLQGYPITGLAEIARNDIYMWIQDELSEFEENEVNKNNFN
;
A
#
# COMPACT_ATOMS: atom_id res chain seq x y z
N MET A 1 -18.27 -9.07 14.69
CA MET A 1 -17.31 -8.70 15.70
C MET A 1 -16.19 -7.89 15.14
N GLN A 2 -15.87 -6.86 15.83
CA GLN A 2 -14.88 -5.91 15.43
C GLN A 2 -13.48 -6.44 15.67
N LYS A 3 -12.63 -6.28 14.69
CA LYS A 3 -11.28 -6.72 14.86
C LYS A 3 -10.42 -5.60 15.43
N GLU A 4 -9.58 -5.95 16.36
CA GLU A 4 -8.67 -4.98 16.94
C GLU A 4 -7.61 -4.60 15.94
N PHE A 5 -7.21 -3.35 15.99
CA PHE A 5 -6.24 -2.84 15.07
C PHE A 5 -4.97 -3.65 15.02
N PRO A 6 -4.30 -3.85 16.10
CA PRO A 6 -2.94 -4.36 15.99
C PRO A 6 -2.84 -5.82 15.63
N GLU A 7 -3.96 -6.49 15.55
CA GLU A 7 -3.88 -7.94 15.45
C GLU A 7 -4.33 -8.45 14.13
N ILE A 8 -3.81 -7.89 13.07
CA ILE A 8 -4.07 -8.49 11.77
C ILE A 8 -3.25 -9.74 11.67
N GLU A 9 -3.94 -10.84 11.57
CA GLU A 9 -3.30 -12.12 11.50
C GLU A 9 -2.95 -12.45 10.08
N PHE A 10 -1.72 -12.83 9.89
CA PHE A 10 -1.29 -13.30 8.59
C PHE A 10 -0.87 -14.73 8.70
N ASN A 11 -1.04 -15.43 7.60
CA ASN A 11 -0.40 -16.71 7.50
C ASN A 11 1.08 -16.53 7.60
N GLN A 12 1.75 -17.59 7.93
CA GLN A 12 3.18 -17.56 8.05
C GLN A 12 3.82 -17.78 6.70
N ASP A 13 3.25 -17.22 5.66
CA ASP A 13 3.77 -17.47 4.33
C ASP A 13 4.51 -16.23 3.85
N TYR A 14 4.77 -16.21 2.57
CA TYR A 14 5.60 -15.18 1.99
C TYR A 14 4.96 -13.79 2.03
N SER A 15 3.64 -13.74 2.13
CA SER A 15 2.95 -12.45 2.20
C SER A 15 3.46 -11.64 3.36
N LEU A 16 3.60 -12.29 4.51
CA LEU A 16 4.05 -11.61 5.70
C LEU A 16 5.46 -11.05 5.48
N GLY A 17 6.34 -11.83 4.88
CA GLY A 17 7.68 -11.36 4.63
C GLY A 17 7.71 -10.18 3.68
N VAL A 18 6.90 -10.22 2.65
CA VAL A 18 6.84 -9.14 1.67
C VAL A 18 6.34 -7.86 2.32
N VAL A 19 5.26 -7.96 3.10
CA VAL A 19 4.66 -6.79 3.71
C VAL A 19 5.59 -6.19 4.76
N GLN A 20 6.36 -7.03 5.46
CA GLN A 20 7.26 -6.54 6.49
C GLN A 20 8.59 -6.06 5.95
N SER A 21 8.81 -6.17 4.65
CA SER A 21 10.02 -5.63 4.06
C SER A 21 10.02 -4.12 4.15
N LEU A 22 11.19 -3.53 3.92
CA LEU A 22 11.29 -2.08 3.93
C LEU A 22 10.34 -1.46 2.90
N LYS A 23 10.26 -2.07 1.72
CA LYS A 23 9.38 -1.55 0.68
C LYS A 23 7.93 -1.62 1.13
N GLY A 24 7.55 -2.68 1.80
CA GLY A 24 6.19 -2.80 2.32
C GLY A 24 5.88 -1.75 3.36
N LYS A 25 6.83 -1.50 4.26
CA LYS A 25 6.63 -0.49 5.30
C LYS A 25 6.50 0.91 4.70
N ILE A 26 7.26 1.18 3.65
CA ILE A 26 7.17 2.48 2.99
C ILE A 26 5.80 2.66 2.35
N LEU A 27 5.30 1.63 1.68
CA LEU A 27 3.99 1.73 1.04
C LEU A 27 2.87 1.85 2.09
N LEU A 28 2.96 1.08 3.16
CA LEU A 28 1.97 1.19 4.22
C LEU A 28 1.96 2.58 4.82
N GLY A 29 3.15 3.13 5.08
CA GLY A 29 3.24 4.48 5.62
C GLY A 29 2.67 5.51 4.69
N HIS A 30 2.88 5.34 3.39
CA HIS A 30 2.33 6.25 2.41
C HIS A 30 0.80 6.24 2.43
N VAL A 31 0.21 5.04 2.45
CA VAL A 31 -1.25 4.94 2.46
C VAL A 31 -1.81 5.53 3.75
N GLU A 32 -1.15 5.25 4.86
CA GLU A 32 -1.62 5.79 6.14
C GLU A 32 -1.57 7.31 6.14
N GLU A 33 -0.53 7.88 5.59
CA GLU A 33 -0.35 9.33 5.59
C GLU A 33 -1.30 10.02 4.62
N MET A 34 -1.44 9.47 3.42
CA MET A 34 -2.20 10.14 2.38
C MET A 34 -3.68 9.81 2.40
N TYR A 35 -4.03 8.63 2.89
CA TYR A 35 -5.41 8.17 2.88
C TYR A 35 -5.78 7.58 4.24
N PRO A 36 -5.72 8.41 5.30
CA PRO A 36 -5.88 7.86 6.65
C PRO A 36 -7.24 7.23 6.92
N LYS A 37 -8.30 7.77 6.33
CA LYS A 37 -9.63 7.21 6.56
C LYS A 37 -9.77 5.85 5.88
N VAL A 38 -9.31 5.77 4.64
CA VAL A 38 -9.36 4.51 3.92
C VAL A 38 -8.43 3.49 4.56
N TYR A 39 -7.26 3.95 4.98
CA TYR A 39 -6.31 3.06 5.65
C TYR A 39 -6.97 2.41 6.86
N LYS A 40 -7.59 3.22 7.70
CA LYS A 40 -8.22 2.71 8.91
C LYS A 40 -9.34 1.73 8.55
N LYS A 41 -10.14 2.08 7.56
CA LYS A 41 -11.25 1.22 7.17
C LYS A 41 -10.74 -0.12 6.65
N MET A 42 -9.73 -0.10 5.78
CA MET A 42 -9.18 -1.33 5.26
C MET A 42 -8.56 -2.17 6.37
N TYR A 43 -7.91 -1.51 7.31
CA TYR A 43 -7.31 -2.20 8.44
C TYR A 43 -8.38 -2.94 9.23
N LEU A 44 -9.46 -2.23 9.58
CA LEU A 44 -10.51 -2.81 10.38
C LEU A 44 -11.23 -3.93 9.67
N GLU A 45 -11.33 -3.84 8.36
CA GLU A 45 -12.01 -4.87 7.57
C GLU A 45 -11.10 -6.03 7.21
N GLY A 46 -9.83 -5.94 7.56
CA GLY A 46 -8.91 -7.02 7.30
C GLY A 46 -8.44 -7.13 5.87
N VAL A 47 -8.60 -6.06 5.08
CA VAL A 47 -8.23 -6.10 3.67
C VAL A 47 -7.01 -5.25 3.35
N LEU A 48 -6.40 -4.62 4.36
CA LEU A 48 -5.27 -3.73 4.10
C LEU A 48 -4.07 -4.49 3.54
N MET A 49 -3.70 -5.58 4.16
CA MET A 49 -2.54 -6.33 3.71
C MET A 49 -2.77 -7.01 2.36
N PRO A 50 -3.93 -7.63 2.14
CA PRO A 50 -4.21 -8.13 0.79
C PRO A 50 -4.18 -7.04 -0.27
N TYR A 51 -4.51 -5.80 0.10
CA TYR A 51 -4.44 -4.69 -0.83
C TYR A 51 -2.99 -4.30 -1.12
N ILE A 52 -2.15 -4.28 -0.10
CA ILE A 52 -0.78 -3.80 -0.22
C ILE A 52 0.13 -4.83 -0.87
N GLU A 53 -0.06 -6.09 -0.59
CA GLU A 53 0.85 -7.12 -1.06
C GLU A 53 1.05 -7.10 -2.58
N PRO A 54 -0.02 -7.08 -3.39
CA PRO A 54 0.18 -7.03 -4.84
C PRO A 54 0.93 -5.78 -5.30
N LYS A 55 0.78 -4.68 -4.56
CA LYS A 55 1.47 -3.45 -4.89
C LYS A 55 2.97 -3.60 -4.68
N ILE A 56 3.36 -4.26 -3.61
CA ILE A 56 4.78 -4.52 -3.36
C ILE A 56 5.35 -5.41 -4.44
N MET A 57 4.61 -6.46 -4.80
CA MET A 57 5.08 -7.38 -5.83
C MET A 57 5.22 -6.65 -7.16
N LYS A 58 4.28 -5.77 -7.46
CA LYS A 58 4.36 -4.99 -8.69
C LYS A 58 5.55 -4.05 -8.68
N GLN A 59 5.86 -3.47 -7.53
CA GLN A 59 7.03 -2.61 -7.44
C GLN A 59 8.30 -3.39 -7.74
N LEU A 60 8.41 -4.60 -7.22
CA LEU A 60 9.58 -5.44 -7.48
C LEU A 60 9.68 -5.77 -8.98
N ASP A 61 8.56 -6.07 -9.60
CA ASP A 61 8.53 -6.31 -11.04
C ASP A 61 9.00 -5.09 -11.82
N LEU A 62 8.51 -3.92 -11.43
CA LEU A 62 8.88 -2.69 -12.12
C LEU A 62 10.36 -2.38 -11.95
N GLU A 63 10.91 -2.63 -10.77
CA GLU A 63 12.33 -2.42 -10.57
C GLU A 63 13.14 -3.30 -11.51
N SER A 64 12.73 -4.54 -11.65
CA SER A 64 13.39 -5.46 -12.55
C SER A 64 13.30 -4.97 -14.00
N LYS A 65 12.09 -4.57 -14.38
CA LYS A 65 11.84 -4.10 -15.73
C LYS A 65 12.69 -2.87 -16.07
N TYR A 66 12.72 -1.91 -15.16
CA TYR A 66 13.48 -0.69 -15.40
C TYR A 66 14.97 -0.96 -15.44
N ARG A 67 15.45 -1.89 -14.60
CA ARG A 67 16.85 -2.25 -14.63
C ARG A 67 17.22 -2.85 -15.98
N LEU A 68 16.36 -3.71 -16.52
CA LEU A 68 16.61 -4.31 -17.83
C LEU A 68 16.56 -3.27 -18.93
N GLN A 69 15.86 -2.18 -18.72
CA GLN A 69 15.81 -1.09 -19.71
C GLN A 69 16.99 -0.14 -19.60
N GLY A 70 17.89 -0.39 -18.65
CA GLY A 70 19.09 0.41 -18.55
C GLY A 70 19.04 1.53 -17.54
N TYR A 71 18.00 1.60 -16.70
CA TYR A 71 17.95 2.62 -15.68
C TYR A 71 19.02 2.36 -14.63
N PRO A 72 19.61 3.43 -14.08
CA PRO A 72 20.63 3.26 -13.03
C PRO A 72 20.09 2.53 -11.83
N ILE A 73 20.94 1.73 -11.19
CA ILE A 73 20.52 1.00 -10.01
C ILE A 73 20.08 1.94 -8.91
N THR A 74 20.84 3.04 -8.72
CA THR A 74 20.42 4.06 -7.76
C THR A 74 19.15 4.71 -8.28
N GLY A 75 18.13 4.74 -7.45
CA GLY A 75 16.88 5.37 -7.83
C GLY A 75 15.86 4.43 -8.44
N LEU A 76 16.21 3.18 -8.73
CA LEU A 76 15.26 2.25 -9.31
C LEU A 76 14.03 2.07 -8.40
N ALA A 77 14.28 1.90 -7.11
CA ALA A 77 13.18 1.68 -6.18
C ALA A 77 12.27 2.90 -6.13
N GLU A 78 12.84 4.08 -6.20
CA GLU A 78 12.06 5.30 -6.13
C GLU A 78 11.20 5.48 -7.38
N ILE A 79 11.78 5.20 -8.55
CA ILE A 79 11.04 5.33 -9.80
C ILE A 79 9.87 4.34 -9.81
N ALA A 80 10.14 3.10 -9.45
CA ALA A 80 9.09 2.08 -9.43
C ALA A 80 8.03 2.44 -8.39
N ARG A 81 8.46 2.97 -7.24
CA ARG A 81 7.52 3.34 -6.18
C ARG A 81 6.58 4.44 -6.63
N ASN A 82 7.09 5.39 -7.42
CA ASN A 82 6.22 6.46 -7.92
C ASN A 82 5.10 5.90 -8.77
N ASP A 83 5.38 4.88 -9.57
CA ASP A 83 4.33 4.24 -10.36
C ASP A 83 3.29 3.61 -9.44
N ILE A 84 3.74 3.00 -8.34
CA ILE A 84 2.81 2.39 -7.39
C ILE A 84 1.99 3.46 -6.69
N TYR A 85 2.60 4.59 -6.35
CA TYR A 85 1.87 5.69 -5.73
C TYR A 85 0.74 6.18 -6.63
N MET A 86 1.00 6.28 -7.94
CA MET A 86 -0.04 6.72 -8.86
C MET A 86 -1.17 5.70 -8.94
N TRP A 87 -0.82 4.43 -8.92
CA TRP A 87 -1.82 3.37 -8.91
C TRP A 87 -2.69 3.47 -7.66
N ILE A 88 -2.05 3.64 -6.51
CA ILE A 88 -2.78 3.78 -5.25
C ILE A 88 -3.67 5.02 -5.28
N GLN A 89 -3.16 6.12 -5.81
CA GLN A 89 -3.95 7.34 -5.90
C GLN A 89 -5.20 7.11 -6.74
N ASP A 90 -5.06 6.44 -7.87
CA ASP A 90 -6.19 6.17 -8.73
C ASP A 90 -7.25 5.36 -8.02
N GLU A 91 -6.83 4.47 -7.13
CA GLU A 91 -7.77 3.57 -6.46
C GLU A 91 -8.36 4.15 -5.18
N LEU A 92 -7.59 4.94 -4.45
CA LEU A 92 -7.99 5.31 -3.10
C LEU A 92 -8.44 6.75 -2.91
N SER A 93 -8.04 7.66 -3.80
CA SER A 93 -8.30 9.07 -3.53
C SER A 93 -9.79 9.37 -3.43
N GLU A 94 -10.58 8.76 -4.30
CA GLU A 94 -12.02 9.00 -4.26
C GLU A 94 -12.65 8.42 -3.00
N PHE A 95 -12.19 7.27 -2.59
CA PHE A 95 -12.70 6.66 -1.36
C PHE A 95 -12.34 7.53 -0.15
N GLU A 96 -11.15 8.09 -0.13
CA GLU A 96 -10.76 8.94 0.98
C GLU A 96 -11.63 10.19 1.03
N GLU A 97 -11.88 10.79 -0.11
CA GLU A 97 -12.75 11.96 -0.17
C GLU A 97 -14.14 11.64 0.33
N ASN A 98 -14.66 10.49 -0.06
CA ASN A 98 -16.00 10.10 0.36
C ASN A 98 -16.07 9.91 1.86
N GLU A 99 -15.03 9.33 2.47
CA GLU A 99 -15.02 9.16 3.90
C GLU A 99 -14.93 10.49 4.63
N VAL A 100 -14.15 11.41 4.11
CA VAL A 100 -14.05 12.74 4.71
C VAL A 100 -15.38 13.47 4.62
N ASN A 101 -16.02 13.43 3.44
CA ASN A 101 -17.31 14.09 3.26
C ASN A 101 -18.37 13.49 4.17
N LYS A 102 -18.34 12.19 4.33
CA LYS A 102 -19.28 11.52 5.22
C LYS A 102 -19.14 12.05 6.64
N ASN A 103 -17.91 12.21 7.08
CA ASN A 103 -17.65 12.74 8.42
C ASN A 103 -18.09 14.20 8.54
N ASN A 104 -17.97 14.94 7.48
CA ASN A 104 -18.32 16.37 7.50
C ASN A 104 -19.81 16.58 7.62
N PHE A 105 -20.60 15.64 7.17
CA PHE A 105 -22.04 15.80 7.23
C PHE A 105 -22.60 15.47 8.60
N ASN A 106 -21.82 14.93 9.44
CA ASN A 106 -22.26 14.63 10.79
C ASN A 106 -21.87 15.73 11.75
#